data_52374f56d6c4378a81024d124852eabb
#
_entry.id   52374f56d6c4378a81024d124852eabb
#
_cell.length_a   1.000
_cell.length_b   1.000
_cell.length_c   1.000
_cell.angle_alpha   90.00
_cell.angle_beta   90.00
_cell.angle_gamma   90.00
#
_symmetry.space_group_name_H-M   'P 1'
#
loop_
_entity.id
_entity.type
_entity.pdbx_description
1 polymer ?
#
loop_
_entity_poly.entity_id
_entity_poly.type
_entity_poly.pdbx_seq_one_letter_code
_entity_poly.pdbx_strand_id
1 'polypeptide(L)'
;RLGPVVLFGLYSFALTSYLAYLLPVLLGHLRPWMFFVASGLSLVPIVLLARAMARWGGNRARAFRQALGPAIGVQTVLLLLFVARLVPPVPLSVRSLGVWHGVEREGNEFKLSRLPRSRFEEVWRKDERVFLARPGDRVFVFTRVFAPRNFRDQVKVRWAKWEPSRRGWTQSDAIPLRIVGGREEGFGGYAYKQNWSPGEWQVGIETDDGREIGRTRFEIRLDPESEERIFDVIKN
;
A
#
# COMPACT_ATOMS: atom_id res chain seq x y z
N ARG A 1 34.43 14.12 -0.91
CA ARG A 1 33.41 15.06 -0.40
C ARG A 1 32.32 15.21 -1.45
N LEU A 2 31.05 15.08 -1.05
CA LEU A 2 29.91 15.30 -1.95
C LEU A 2 29.84 16.79 -2.34
N GLY A 3 29.67 17.07 -3.63
CA GLY A 3 29.51 18.45 -4.10
C GLY A 3 28.19 19.07 -3.63
N PRO A 4 28.07 20.41 -3.58
CA PRO A 4 26.87 21.11 -3.13
C PRO A 4 25.60 20.66 -3.86
N VAL A 5 25.69 20.35 -5.14
CA VAL A 5 24.59 19.88 -6.00
C VAL A 5 23.98 18.59 -5.44
N VAL A 6 24.83 17.60 -5.09
CA VAL A 6 24.38 16.32 -4.53
C VAL A 6 23.77 16.51 -3.13
N LEU A 7 24.39 17.35 -2.30
CA LEU A 7 23.87 17.63 -0.95
C LEU A 7 22.48 18.26 -1.00
N PHE A 8 22.25 19.28 -1.83
CA PHE A 8 20.94 19.92 -1.94
C PHE A 8 19.88 19.00 -2.58
N GLY A 9 20.29 18.14 -3.52
CA GLY A 9 19.41 17.10 -4.08
C GLY A 9 18.96 16.10 -3.01
N LEU A 10 19.91 15.54 -2.25
CA LEU A 10 19.61 14.61 -1.14
C LEU A 10 18.79 15.27 -0.04
N TYR A 11 19.10 16.52 0.31
CA TYR A 11 18.36 17.27 1.33
C TYR A 11 16.91 17.51 0.90
N SER A 12 16.70 17.91 -0.38
CA SER A 12 15.37 18.08 -0.95
C SER A 12 14.58 16.77 -0.92
N PHE A 13 15.19 15.66 -1.32
CA PHE A 13 14.57 14.33 -1.29
C PHE A 13 14.17 13.93 0.13
N ALA A 14 15.11 14.01 1.07
CA ALA A 14 14.87 13.61 2.47
C ALA A 14 13.78 14.44 3.12
N LEU A 15 13.80 15.77 2.92
CA LEU A 15 12.82 16.66 3.54
C LEU A 15 11.41 16.46 2.94
N THR A 16 11.31 16.27 1.63
CA THR A 16 10.03 15.98 0.98
C THR A 16 9.46 14.65 1.44
N SER A 17 10.29 13.60 1.51
CA SER A 17 9.87 12.29 2.01
C SER A 17 9.40 12.37 3.48
N TYR A 18 10.12 13.11 4.31
CA TYR A 18 9.75 13.34 5.71
C TYR A 18 8.40 14.07 5.83
N LEU A 19 8.22 15.16 5.10
CA LEU A 19 6.97 15.95 5.13
C LEU A 19 5.79 15.18 4.52
N ALA A 20 6.02 14.39 3.46
CA ALA A 20 5.01 13.53 2.87
C ALA A 20 4.51 12.45 3.84
N TYR A 21 5.35 12.00 4.77
CA TYR A 21 4.97 11.12 5.87
C TYR A 21 4.31 11.90 7.03
N LEU A 22 4.90 13.01 7.45
CA LEU A 22 4.50 13.77 8.64
C LEU A 22 3.12 14.40 8.49
N LEU A 23 2.81 15.01 7.34
CA LEU A 23 1.55 15.73 7.14
C LEU A 23 0.32 14.81 7.29
N PRO A 24 0.24 13.63 6.65
CA PRO A 24 -0.87 12.70 6.86
C PRO A 24 -0.98 12.21 8.32
N VAL A 25 0.16 12.01 9.01
CA VAL A 25 0.17 11.58 10.42
C VAL A 25 -0.43 12.66 11.33
N LEU A 26 -0.07 13.92 11.12
CA LEU A 26 -0.59 15.04 11.92
C LEU A 26 -2.08 15.33 11.64
N LEU A 27 -2.49 15.22 10.38
CA LEU A 27 -3.84 15.52 9.96
C LEU A 27 -4.81 14.34 10.09
N GLY A 28 -4.30 13.13 10.29
CA GLY A 28 -5.09 11.92 10.53
C GLY A 28 -5.80 11.36 9.30
N HIS A 29 -5.49 11.84 8.10
CA HIS A 29 -6.06 11.34 6.83
C HIS A 29 -5.04 11.46 5.69
N LEU A 30 -5.27 10.73 4.60
CA LEU A 30 -4.44 10.78 3.40
C LEU A 30 -5.19 11.47 2.27
N ARG A 31 -4.60 12.53 1.73
CA ARG A 31 -5.13 13.26 0.58
C ARG A 31 -4.02 13.57 -0.43
N PRO A 32 -4.26 13.46 -1.74
CA PRO A 32 -3.24 13.71 -2.76
C PRO A 32 -2.59 15.08 -2.70
N TRP A 33 -3.34 16.13 -2.32
CA TRP A 33 -2.83 17.50 -2.21
C TRP A 33 -1.71 17.67 -1.15
N MET A 34 -1.68 16.78 -0.12
CA MET A 34 -0.65 16.83 0.92
C MET A 34 0.75 16.63 0.36
N PHE A 35 0.89 15.83 -0.69
CA PHE A 35 2.17 15.63 -1.35
C PHE A 35 2.67 16.90 -2.05
N PHE A 36 1.76 17.66 -2.66
CA PHE A 36 2.10 18.95 -3.27
C PHE A 36 2.51 19.98 -2.22
N VAL A 37 1.81 20.00 -1.07
CA VAL A 37 2.18 20.85 0.06
C VAL A 37 3.54 20.44 0.63
N ALA A 38 3.79 19.15 0.84
CA ALA A 38 5.08 18.64 1.29
C ALA A 38 6.22 19.06 0.35
N SER A 39 6.01 18.93 -0.96
CA SER A 39 6.96 19.36 -1.99
C SER A 39 7.23 20.88 -1.92
N GLY A 40 6.20 21.71 -1.79
CA GLY A 40 6.36 23.15 -1.65
C GLY A 40 7.07 23.56 -0.37
N LEU A 41 6.65 23.00 0.79
CA LEU A 41 7.26 23.29 2.08
C LEU A 41 8.73 22.85 2.15
N SER A 42 9.11 21.76 1.48
CA SER A 42 10.51 21.30 1.45
C SER A 42 11.46 22.27 0.76
N LEU A 43 10.98 23.11 -0.16
CA LEU A 43 11.80 24.11 -0.83
C LEU A 43 12.10 25.34 0.05
N VAL A 44 11.29 25.61 1.06
CA VAL A 44 11.45 26.80 1.92
C VAL A 44 12.84 26.85 2.58
N PRO A 45 13.30 25.80 3.33
CA PRO A 45 14.61 25.83 3.95
C PRO A 45 15.74 25.86 2.91
N ILE A 46 15.57 25.28 1.73
CA ILE A 46 16.55 25.31 0.66
C ILE A 46 16.73 26.75 0.14
N VAL A 47 15.63 27.46 -0.05
CA VAL A 47 15.65 28.89 -0.43
C VAL A 47 16.34 29.74 0.65
N LEU A 48 16.05 29.48 1.92
CA LEU A 48 16.68 30.18 3.04
C LEU A 48 18.19 29.93 3.10
N LEU A 49 18.62 28.67 2.90
CA LEU A 49 20.04 28.32 2.83
C LEU A 49 20.73 28.95 1.61
N ALA A 50 20.08 28.96 0.44
CA ALA A 50 20.59 29.61 -0.75
C ALA A 50 20.79 31.13 -0.53
N ARG A 51 19.84 31.79 0.16
CA ARG A 51 19.95 33.19 0.55
C ARG A 51 21.10 33.43 1.52
N ALA A 52 21.29 32.57 2.52
CA ALA A 52 22.41 32.65 3.46
C ALA A 52 23.76 32.48 2.74
N MET A 53 23.88 31.48 1.86
CA MET A 53 25.08 31.29 1.04
C MET A 53 25.37 32.49 0.13
N ALA A 54 24.34 33.11 -0.44
CA ALA A 54 24.46 34.30 -1.27
C ALA A 54 24.96 35.52 -0.50
N ARG A 55 24.58 35.64 0.79
CA ARG A 55 25.06 36.73 1.66
C ARG A 55 26.54 36.58 2.03
N TRP A 56 27.00 35.34 2.25
CA TRP A 56 28.38 35.08 2.70
C TRP A 56 29.35 34.80 1.53
N GLY A 57 28.86 34.26 0.41
CA GLY A 57 29.69 33.84 -0.72
C GLY A 57 29.80 34.80 -1.90
N GLY A 58 29.16 35.98 -1.84
CA GLY A 58 29.29 37.07 -2.83
C GLY A 58 28.64 36.84 -4.22
N ASN A 59 28.41 35.59 -4.63
CA ASN A 59 27.80 35.28 -5.95
C ASN A 59 26.39 34.67 -5.80
N ARG A 60 25.40 35.55 -5.82
CA ARG A 60 23.98 35.18 -5.65
C ARG A 60 23.48 34.18 -6.68
N ALA A 61 23.78 34.41 -7.95
CA ALA A 61 23.33 33.53 -9.04
C ALA A 61 23.90 32.11 -8.93
N ARG A 62 25.16 31.99 -8.53
CA ARG A 62 25.79 30.69 -8.29
C ARG A 62 25.18 29.95 -7.11
N ALA A 63 24.97 30.61 -5.98
CA ALA A 63 24.37 30.03 -4.78
C ALA A 63 22.96 29.49 -5.08
N PHE A 64 22.11 30.28 -5.74
CA PHE A 64 20.77 29.85 -6.11
C PHE A 64 20.78 28.70 -7.10
N ARG A 65 21.62 28.73 -8.13
CA ARG A 65 21.71 27.65 -9.12
C ARG A 65 22.18 26.33 -8.50
N GLN A 66 23.17 26.38 -7.61
CA GLN A 66 23.70 25.19 -6.93
C GLN A 66 22.74 24.60 -5.91
N ALA A 67 21.89 25.39 -5.26
CA ALA A 67 20.93 24.93 -4.28
C ALA A 67 19.57 24.55 -4.91
N LEU A 68 18.97 25.46 -5.67
CA LEU A 68 17.61 25.27 -6.21
C LEU A 68 17.58 24.39 -7.45
N GLY A 69 18.61 24.41 -8.31
CA GLY A 69 18.65 23.56 -9.51
C GLY A 69 18.43 22.09 -9.20
N PRO A 70 19.30 21.47 -8.38
CA PRO A 70 19.13 20.07 -7.99
C PRO A 70 17.87 19.81 -7.17
N ALA A 71 17.46 20.73 -6.28
CA ALA A 71 16.25 20.61 -5.50
C ALA A 71 15.00 20.56 -6.40
N ILE A 72 14.87 21.48 -7.33
CA ILE A 72 13.76 21.50 -8.29
C ILE A 72 13.79 20.25 -9.18
N GLY A 73 14.97 19.81 -9.64
CA GLY A 73 15.11 18.57 -10.41
C GLY A 73 14.56 17.35 -9.65
N VAL A 74 14.94 17.19 -8.39
CA VAL A 74 14.42 16.11 -7.53
C VAL A 74 12.91 16.25 -7.33
N GLN A 75 12.40 17.44 -7.05
CA GLN A 75 10.96 17.67 -6.89
C GLN A 75 10.17 17.33 -8.15
N THR A 76 10.69 17.73 -9.32
CA THR A 76 10.04 17.40 -10.60
C THR A 76 9.93 15.89 -10.78
N VAL A 77 11.02 15.15 -10.53
CA VAL A 77 10.99 13.68 -10.61
C VAL A 77 9.99 13.08 -9.62
N LEU A 78 10.01 13.52 -8.36
CA LEU A 78 9.08 13.02 -7.33
C LEU A 78 7.63 13.32 -7.69
N LEU A 79 7.33 14.51 -8.21
CA LEU A 79 5.98 14.89 -8.64
C LEU A 79 5.53 14.06 -9.85
N LEU A 80 6.41 13.82 -10.82
CA LEU A 80 6.10 12.95 -11.96
C LEU A 80 5.79 11.51 -11.50
N LEU A 81 6.61 10.94 -10.62
CA LEU A 81 6.39 9.62 -10.05
C LEU A 81 5.08 9.56 -9.23
N PHE A 82 4.76 10.64 -8.52
CA PHE A 82 3.52 10.74 -7.77
C PHE A 82 2.30 10.79 -8.68
N VAL A 83 2.31 11.60 -9.74
CA VAL A 83 1.23 11.69 -10.74
C VAL A 83 1.07 10.37 -11.50
N ALA A 84 2.20 9.70 -11.82
CA ALA A 84 2.21 8.37 -12.43
C ALA A 84 1.75 7.25 -11.45
N ARG A 85 1.41 7.58 -10.19
CA ARG A 85 1.00 6.63 -9.12
C ARG A 85 2.05 5.57 -8.77
N LEU A 86 3.31 5.85 -9.06
CA LEU A 86 4.43 4.97 -8.73
C LEU A 86 4.93 5.15 -7.28
N VAL A 87 4.60 6.29 -6.64
CA VAL A 87 4.91 6.53 -5.23
C VAL A 87 3.78 5.93 -4.37
N PRO A 88 4.10 4.97 -3.48
CA PRO A 88 3.10 4.39 -2.59
C PRO A 88 2.54 5.43 -1.61
N PRO A 89 1.27 5.28 -1.18
CA PRO A 89 0.66 6.18 -0.20
C PRO A 89 1.25 5.94 1.19
N VAL A 90 2.09 6.84 1.64
CA VAL A 90 2.64 6.83 3.00
C VAL A 90 1.69 7.65 3.89
N PRO A 91 1.32 7.19 5.08
CA PRO A 91 1.92 6.15 5.92
C PRO A 91 1.16 4.81 5.96
N LEU A 92 0.28 4.53 5.00
CA LEU A 92 -0.43 3.26 4.96
C LEU A 92 0.46 2.14 4.46
N SER A 93 0.40 0.98 5.11
CA SER A 93 1.07 -0.23 4.63
C SER A 93 0.25 -1.49 4.92
N VAL A 94 0.29 -2.46 4.01
CA VAL A 94 -0.31 -3.77 4.22
C VAL A 94 0.69 -4.65 4.97
N ARG A 95 0.34 -5.07 6.19
CA ARG A 95 1.15 -6.01 7.00
C ARG A 95 0.91 -7.46 6.62
N SER A 96 -0.35 -7.80 6.33
CA SER A 96 -0.73 -9.12 5.85
C SER A 96 -1.88 -8.99 4.86
N LEU A 97 -1.85 -9.81 3.84
CA LEU A 97 -2.90 -9.95 2.85
C LEU A 97 -2.89 -11.41 2.38
N GLY A 98 -4.01 -12.08 2.49
CA GLY A 98 -4.11 -13.49 2.13
C GLY A 98 -5.55 -13.91 1.83
N VAL A 99 -5.67 -15.07 1.16
CA VAL A 99 -6.92 -15.72 0.79
C VAL A 99 -7.19 -16.88 1.73
N TRP A 100 -8.45 -17.06 2.14
CA TRP A 100 -8.86 -17.99 3.20
C TRP A 100 -10.22 -18.61 2.89
N HIS A 101 -10.46 -19.80 3.42
CA HIS A 101 -11.77 -20.47 3.32
C HIS A 101 -12.79 -19.93 4.33
N GLY A 102 -12.31 -19.36 5.43
CA GLY A 102 -13.16 -18.75 6.44
C GLY A 102 -12.44 -17.64 7.19
N VAL A 103 -13.18 -16.63 7.60
CA VAL A 103 -12.71 -15.56 8.47
C VAL A 103 -13.80 -15.29 9.50
N GLU A 104 -13.49 -15.53 10.77
CA GLU A 104 -14.36 -15.24 11.90
C GLU A 104 -13.71 -14.22 12.81
N ARG A 105 -14.48 -13.28 13.29
CA ARG A 105 -14.00 -12.28 14.24
C ARG A 105 -14.38 -12.70 15.66
N GLU A 106 -13.38 -12.89 16.50
CA GLU A 106 -13.55 -13.19 17.92
C GLU A 106 -12.98 -12.04 18.76
N GLY A 107 -13.84 -11.10 19.14
CA GLY A 107 -13.43 -9.89 19.86
C GLY A 107 -12.47 -9.01 19.04
N ASN A 108 -11.20 -9.02 19.41
CA ASN A 108 -10.15 -8.22 18.77
C ASN A 108 -9.25 -9.04 17.83
N GLU A 109 -9.40 -10.36 17.83
CA GLU A 109 -8.65 -11.32 17.02
C GLU A 109 -9.48 -11.83 15.84
N PHE A 110 -8.81 -12.38 14.85
CA PHE A 110 -9.46 -13.05 13.72
C PHE A 110 -9.00 -14.50 13.66
N LYS A 111 -9.95 -15.41 13.53
CA LYS A 111 -9.73 -16.81 13.20
C LYS A 111 -9.79 -16.98 11.69
N LEU A 112 -8.72 -17.46 11.12
CA LEU A 112 -8.56 -17.66 9.68
C LEU A 112 -8.53 -19.15 9.39
N SER A 113 -9.47 -19.65 8.58
CA SER A 113 -9.58 -21.06 8.23
C SER A 113 -8.96 -21.32 6.85
N ARG A 114 -8.08 -22.32 6.77
CA ARG A 114 -7.46 -22.77 5.53
C ARG A 114 -7.46 -24.28 5.42
N LEU A 115 -7.27 -24.82 4.23
CA LEU A 115 -7.03 -26.24 4.06
C LEU A 115 -5.66 -26.64 4.63
N PRO A 116 -5.53 -27.86 5.21
CA PRO A 116 -4.26 -28.39 5.72
C PRO A 116 -3.17 -28.41 4.64
N ARG A 117 -1.95 -28.08 5.00
CA ARG A 117 -0.79 -28.04 4.10
C ARG A 117 0.34 -28.91 4.59
N SER A 118 1.25 -29.28 3.67
CA SER A 118 2.49 -29.92 4.05
C SER A 118 3.38 -28.99 4.88
N ARG A 119 4.15 -29.55 5.83
CA ARG A 119 5.06 -28.76 6.71
C ARG A 119 6.06 -27.88 5.95
N PHE A 120 6.45 -28.25 4.73
CA PHE A 120 7.39 -27.48 3.91
C PHE A 120 6.77 -26.20 3.33
N GLU A 121 5.49 -26.22 2.98
CA GLU A 121 4.77 -25.04 2.47
C GLU A 121 4.44 -24.04 3.58
N GLU A 122 4.28 -24.50 4.80
CA GLU A 122 3.93 -23.69 5.97
C GLU A 122 5.03 -22.70 6.38
N VAL A 123 6.31 -23.07 6.21
CA VAL A 123 7.48 -22.24 6.60
C VAL A 123 7.64 -21.03 5.70
N TRP A 124 7.26 -21.11 4.44
CA TRP A 124 7.54 -20.08 3.44
C TRP A 124 6.35 -19.20 3.10
N ARG A 125 5.10 -19.62 3.39
CA ARG A 125 3.89 -18.86 3.01
C ARG A 125 2.73 -19.05 3.96
N LYS A 126 2.10 -17.91 4.31
CA LYS A 126 0.92 -17.90 5.18
C LYS A 126 -0.42 -17.95 4.42
N ASP A 127 -0.44 -17.59 3.11
CA ASP A 127 -1.65 -17.46 2.28
C ASP A 127 -1.80 -18.61 1.26
N GLU A 128 -3.01 -18.84 0.77
CA GLU A 128 -3.30 -19.83 -0.26
C GLU A 128 -3.10 -19.24 -1.66
N ARG A 129 -2.22 -19.87 -2.45
CA ARG A 129 -2.09 -19.54 -3.88
C ARG A 129 -3.06 -20.29 -4.77
N VAL A 130 -3.44 -21.50 -4.36
CA VAL A 130 -4.46 -22.30 -5.01
C VAL A 130 -5.59 -22.48 -4.03
N PHE A 131 -6.72 -21.89 -4.34
CA PHE A 131 -7.94 -21.99 -3.55
C PHE A 131 -8.82 -23.08 -4.15
N LEU A 132 -8.99 -24.19 -3.43
CA LEU A 132 -9.86 -25.28 -3.84
C LEU A 132 -11.30 -24.96 -3.43
N ALA A 133 -12.12 -24.63 -4.40
CA ALA A 133 -13.49 -24.17 -4.18
C ALA A 133 -14.53 -25.23 -4.56
N ARG A 134 -15.59 -25.30 -3.77
CA ARG A 134 -16.82 -26.06 -4.10
C ARG A 134 -17.96 -25.10 -4.42
N PRO A 135 -18.98 -25.54 -5.19
CA PRO A 135 -20.16 -24.72 -5.42
C PRO A 135 -20.79 -24.23 -4.10
N GLY A 136 -21.00 -22.92 -3.98
CA GLY A 136 -21.51 -22.29 -2.76
C GLY A 136 -20.45 -21.77 -1.79
N ASP A 137 -19.18 -22.11 -1.96
CA ASP A 137 -18.11 -21.58 -1.13
C ASP A 137 -17.96 -20.07 -1.27
N ARG A 138 -17.52 -19.44 -0.19
CA ARG A 138 -17.08 -18.04 -0.16
C ARG A 138 -15.57 -17.97 -0.15
N VAL A 139 -15.03 -17.17 -1.03
CA VAL A 139 -13.59 -16.87 -1.04
C VAL A 139 -13.38 -15.64 -0.18
N PHE A 140 -12.74 -15.81 0.99
CA PHE A 140 -12.44 -14.72 1.89
C PHE A 140 -11.07 -14.13 1.61
N VAL A 141 -10.96 -12.82 1.69
CA VAL A 141 -9.70 -12.10 1.71
C VAL A 141 -9.60 -11.38 3.04
N PHE A 142 -8.56 -11.70 3.77
CA PHE A 142 -8.22 -11.00 5.01
C PHE A 142 -7.00 -10.11 4.79
N THR A 143 -7.05 -8.91 5.32
CA THR A 143 -5.93 -7.95 5.27
C THR A 143 -5.72 -7.29 6.61
N ARG A 144 -4.47 -7.04 6.98
CA ARG A 144 -4.08 -6.12 8.04
C ARG A 144 -3.40 -4.91 7.45
N VAL A 145 -3.98 -3.75 7.66
CA VAL A 145 -3.45 -2.46 7.19
C VAL A 145 -2.93 -1.69 8.39
N PHE A 146 -1.64 -1.38 8.37
CA PHE A 146 -1.07 -0.45 9.35
C PHE A 146 -1.46 0.97 8.97
N ALA A 147 -1.97 1.70 9.96
CA ALA A 147 -2.26 3.12 9.87
C ALA A 147 -1.83 3.80 11.18
N PRO A 148 -1.28 5.02 11.15
CA PRO A 148 -0.87 5.75 12.33
C PRO A 148 -2.02 6.02 13.31
N ARG A 149 -1.68 6.37 14.56
CA ARG A 149 -2.66 6.79 15.56
C ARG A 149 -3.47 7.98 15.03
N ASN A 150 -4.76 7.99 15.32
CA ASN A 150 -5.74 8.99 14.85
C ASN A 150 -6.06 8.98 13.34
N PHE A 151 -5.47 8.07 12.58
CA PHE A 151 -5.77 7.91 11.17
C PHE A 151 -7.13 7.23 10.99
N ARG A 152 -8.02 7.83 10.18
CA ARG A 152 -9.33 7.27 9.80
C ARG A 152 -9.52 7.50 8.31
N ASP A 153 -9.57 6.41 7.56
CA ASP A 153 -9.76 6.46 6.12
C ASP A 153 -10.46 5.20 5.63
N GLN A 154 -10.73 5.11 4.34
CA GLN A 154 -11.26 3.93 3.67
C GLN A 154 -10.21 3.36 2.73
N VAL A 155 -10.12 2.04 2.70
CA VAL A 155 -9.43 1.30 1.65
C VAL A 155 -10.45 0.45 0.90
N LYS A 156 -10.14 0.06 -0.33
CA LYS A 156 -10.99 -0.79 -1.16
C LYS A 156 -10.27 -2.11 -1.42
N VAL A 157 -11.00 -3.21 -1.25
CA VAL A 157 -10.56 -4.53 -1.70
C VAL A 157 -11.05 -4.69 -3.12
N ARG A 158 -10.15 -4.58 -4.09
CA ARG A 158 -10.45 -4.73 -5.51
C ARG A 158 -10.16 -6.15 -5.97
N TRP A 159 -11.19 -6.79 -6.53
CA TRP A 159 -11.10 -8.10 -7.14
C TRP A 159 -10.97 -7.97 -8.65
N ALA A 160 -10.03 -8.69 -9.23
CA ALA A 160 -9.87 -8.79 -10.67
C ALA A 160 -9.60 -10.24 -11.08
N LYS A 161 -10.20 -10.64 -12.21
CA LYS A 161 -10.00 -11.94 -12.83
C LYS A 161 -9.14 -11.78 -14.07
N TRP A 162 -8.22 -12.71 -14.29
CA TRP A 162 -7.49 -12.80 -15.54
C TRP A 162 -8.41 -13.28 -16.65
N GLU A 163 -8.45 -12.55 -17.74
CA GLU A 163 -9.24 -12.88 -18.92
C GLU A 163 -8.32 -13.19 -20.11
N PRO A 164 -8.17 -14.49 -20.48
CA PRO A 164 -7.27 -14.88 -21.55
C PRO A 164 -7.59 -14.24 -22.90
N SER A 165 -8.90 -14.03 -23.19
CA SER A 165 -9.37 -13.39 -24.42
C SER A 165 -8.87 -11.94 -24.57
N ARG A 166 -8.76 -11.23 -23.46
CA ARG A 166 -8.29 -9.83 -23.41
C ARG A 166 -6.81 -9.71 -23.05
N ARG A 167 -6.16 -10.84 -22.70
CA ARG A 167 -4.78 -10.88 -22.18
C ARG A 167 -4.57 -9.87 -21.03
N GLY A 168 -5.54 -9.74 -20.14
CA GLY A 168 -5.52 -8.72 -19.10
C GLY A 168 -6.42 -9.02 -17.90
N TRP A 169 -6.23 -8.22 -16.84
CA TRP A 169 -7.03 -8.29 -15.62
C TRP A 169 -8.32 -7.49 -15.79
N THR A 170 -9.46 -8.16 -15.64
CA THR A 170 -10.78 -7.51 -15.66
C THR A 170 -11.28 -7.34 -14.23
N GLN A 171 -11.58 -6.10 -13.85
CA GLN A 171 -12.14 -5.81 -12.53
C GLN A 171 -13.53 -6.44 -12.41
N SER A 172 -13.75 -7.14 -11.29
CA SER A 172 -15.01 -7.75 -10.94
C SER A 172 -15.75 -6.96 -9.87
N ASP A 173 -15.08 -6.65 -8.76
CA ASP A 173 -15.68 -5.98 -7.60
C ASP A 173 -14.68 -5.02 -6.93
N ALA A 174 -15.24 -4.07 -6.17
CA ALA A 174 -14.49 -3.20 -5.27
C ALA A 174 -15.30 -3.01 -3.97
N ILE A 175 -14.83 -3.60 -2.89
CA ILE A 175 -15.50 -3.63 -1.59
C ILE A 175 -14.80 -2.64 -0.64
N PRO A 176 -15.49 -1.61 -0.12
CA PRO A 176 -14.89 -0.67 0.80
C PRO A 176 -14.69 -1.28 2.20
N LEU A 177 -13.51 -1.05 2.79
CA LEU A 177 -13.19 -1.35 4.17
C LEU A 177 -12.82 -0.06 4.90
N ARG A 178 -13.49 0.23 6.00
CA ARG A 178 -13.12 1.35 6.88
C ARG A 178 -11.96 0.93 7.76
N ILE A 179 -10.90 1.72 7.77
CA ILE A 179 -9.74 1.51 8.63
C ILE A 179 -9.69 2.58 9.74
N VAL A 180 -9.28 2.14 10.93
CA VAL A 180 -9.05 3.01 12.09
C VAL A 180 -7.64 2.76 12.58
N GLY A 181 -6.79 3.77 12.55
CA GLY A 181 -5.40 3.69 12.96
C GLY A 181 -5.19 3.56 14.47
N GLY A 182 -3.93 3.44 14.86
CA GLY A 182 -3.49 3.44 16.26
C GLY A 182 -3.35 2.06 16.91
N ARG A 183 -3.51 0.97 16.17
CA ARG A 183 -3.21 -0.38 16.63
C ARG A 183 -1.81 -0.78 16.19
N GLU A 184 -0.99 -1.30 17.10
CA GLU A 184 0.39 -1.74 16.79
C GLU A 184 0.43 -2.85 15.74
N GLU A 185 -0.54 -3.76 15.80
CA GLU A 185 -0.67 -4.87 14.84
C GLU A 185 -1.32 -4.46 13.51
N GLY A 186 -1.85 -3.24 13.42
CA GLY A 186 -2.65 -2.75 12.29
C GLY A 186 -4.13 -3.07 12.43
N PHE A 187 -4.93 -2.50 11.54
CA PHE A 187 -6.38 -2.73 11.46
C PHE A 187 -6.64 -3.97 10.61
N GLY A 188 -7.24 -5.00 11.20
CA GLY A 188 -7.71 -6.19 10.50
C GLY A 188 -9.07 -5.96 9.85
N GLY A 189 -9.21 -6.36 8.59
CA GLY A 189 -10.46 -6.33 7.85
C GLY A 189 -10.53 -7.47 6.85
N TYR A 190 -11.74 -7.85 6.48
CA TYR A 190 -11.96 -8.90 5.48
C TYR A 190 -13.10 -8.55 4.55
N ALA A 191 -13.03 -9.12 3.36
CA ALA A 191 -14.10 -9.12 2.37
C ALA A 191 -14.24 -10.53 1.83
N TYR A 192 -15.40 -10.88 1.29
CA TYR A 192 -15.61 -12.16 0.64
C TYR A 192 -16.31 -12.02 -0.72
N LYS A 193 -16.10 -13.03 -1.55
CA LYS A 193 -16.72 -13.14 -2.86
C LYS A 193 -17.45 -14.49 -2.98
N GLN A 194 -18.71 -14.47 -3.43
CA GLN A 194 -19.51 -15.67 -3.69
C GLN A 194 -19.62 -15.98 -5.19
N ASN A 195 -19.70 -14.94 -6.02
CA ASN A 195 -19.81 -15.04 -7.49
C ASN A 195 -18.43 -15.20 -8.13
N TRP A 196 -17.68 -16.18 -7.71
CA TRP A 196 -16.39 -16.54 -8.28
C TRP A 196 -16.55 -17.54 -9.43
N SER A 197 -15.52 -17.72 -10.21
CA SER A 197 -15.39 -18.77 -11.23
C SER A 197 -13.94 -19.26 -11.27
N PRO A 198 -13.67 -20.49 -11.67
CA PRO A 198 -12.30 -21.02 -11.79
C PRO A 198 -11.41 -20.14 -12.65
N GLY A 199 -10.11 -20.16 -12.34
CA GLY A 199 -9.07 -19.41 -13.04
C GLY A 199 -8.23 -18.50 -12.12
N GLU A 200 -7.39 -17.68 -12.73
CA GLU A 200 -6.50 -16.77 -12.01
C GLU A 200 -7.22 -15.52 -11.53
N TRP A 201 -7.02 -15.20 -10.27
CA TRP A 201 -7.58 -14.04 -9.61
C TRP A 201 -6.49 -13.19 -8.95
N GLN A 202 -6.77 -11.91 -8.88
CA GLN A 202 -5.94 -10.93 -8.20
C GLN A 202 -6.80 -10.10 -7.25
N VAL A 203 -6.29 -9.89 -6.04
CA VAL A 203 -6.91 -8.97 -5.08
C VAL A 203 -5.90 -7.90 -4.73
N GLY A 204 -6.30 -6.65 -4.89
CA GLY A 204 -5.55 -5.46 -4.53
C GLY A 204 -6.22 -4.73 -3.37
N ILE A 205 -5.42 -4.19 -2.47
CA ILE A 205 -5.88 -3.22 -1.47
C ILE A 205 -5.50 -1.85 -1.97
N GLU A 206 -6.48 -0.99 -2.13
CA GLU A 206 -6.30 0.36 -2.68
C GLU A 206 -6.85 1.41 -1.73
N THR A 207 -6.23 2.57 -1.73
CA THR A 207 -6.75 3.78 -1.10
C THR A 207 -7.95 4.31 -1.89
N ASP A 208 -8.69 5.25 -1.31
CA ASP A 208 -9.88 5.83 -1.94
C ASP A 208 -9.56 6.55 -3.26
N ASP A 209 -8.35 7.12 -3.37
CA ASP A 209 -7.82 7.76 -4.58
C ASP A 209 -7.25 6.77 -5.62
N GLY A 210 -7.40 5.44 -5.39
CA GLY A 210 -7.02 4.37 -6.31
C GLY A 210 -5.53 4.04 -6.33
N ARG A 211 -4.78 4.35 -5.26
CA ARG A 211 -3.38 3.91 -5.11
C ARG A 211 -3.34 2.55 -4.45
N GLU A 212 -2.65 1.62 -5.08
CA GLU A 212 -2.46 0.29 -4.54
C GLU A 212 -1.44 0.31 -3.39
N ILE A 213 -1.79 -0.30 -2.26
CA ILE A 213 -0.93 -0.48 -1.09
C ILE A 213 -0.51 -1.93 -0.85
N GLY A 214 -1.17 -2.88 -1.51
CA GLY A 214 -0.81 -4.29 -1.46
C GLY A 214 -1.62 -5.11 -2.44
N ARG A 215 -1.05 -6.26 -2.87
CA ARG A 215 -1.65 -7.15 -3.87
C ARG A 215 -1.30 -8.60 -3.56
N THR A 216 -2.27 -9.49 -3.80
CA THR A 216 -2.03 -10.94 -3.85
C THR A 216 -2.67 -11.53 -5.10
N ARG A 217 -2.09 -12.61 -5.61
CA ARG A 217 -2.59 -13.39 -6.74
C ARG A 217 -2.77 -14.83 -6.31
N PHE A 218 -3.85 -15.45 -6.76
CA PHE A 218 -4.18 -16.83 -6.46
C PHE A 218 -5.02 -17.40 -7.60
N GLU A 219 -5.08 -18.73 -7.64
CA GLU A 219 -5.88 -19.46 -8.61
C GLU A 219 -7.05 -20.13 -7.89
N ILE A 220 -8.25 -20.00 -8.41
CA ILE A 220 -9.41 -20.76 -7.95
C ILE A 220 -9.53 -22.01 -8.84
N ARG A 221 -9.47 -23.18 -8.22
CA ARG A 221 -9.72 -24.48 -8.83
C ARG A 221 -10.92 -25.14 -8.19
N LEU A 222 -11.67 -25.90 -8.99
CA LEU A 222 -12.72 -26.75 -8.45
C LEU A 222 -12.07 -27.86 -7.61
N ASP A 223 -12.60 -28.06 -6.42
CA ASP A 223 -12.22 -29.16 -5.55
C ASP A 223 -12.86 -30.45 -6.06
N PRO A 224 -12.07 -31.45 -6.49
CA PRO A 224 -12.60 -32.73 -6.98
C PRO A 224 -13.09 -33.65 -5.86
N GLU A 225 -12.70 -33.39 -4.61
CA GLU A 225 -13.05 -34.22 -3.47
C GLU A 225 -14.45 -33.91 -2.96
N SER A 226 -15.19 -34.97 -2.63
CA SER A 226 -16.54 -34.87 -2.04
C SER A 226 -16.57 -35.06 -0.52
N GLU A 227 -15.43 -35.45 0.06
CA GLU A 227 -15.31 -35.70 1.50
C GLU A 227 -15.44 -34.41 2.33
N GLU A 228 -15.76 -34.56 3.62
CA GLU A 228 -15.83 -33.47 4.55
C GLU A 228 -14.47 -32.79 4.73
N ARG A 229 -14.44 -31.46 4.59
CA ARG A 229 -13.20 -30.70 4.72
C ARG A 229 -12.86 -30.43 6.16
N ILE A 230 -11.62 -30.72 6.54
CA ILE A 230 -11.05 -30.32 7.82
C ILE A 230 -10.24 -29.04 7.55
N PHE A 231 -10.47 -28.00 8.35
CA PHE A 231 -9.75 -26.73 8.21
C PHE A 231 -8.80 -26.52 9.38
N ASP A 232 -7.59 -26.09 9.06
CA ASP A 232 -6.66 -25.53 10.04
C ASP A 232 -7.10 -24.11 10.39
N VAL A 233 -7.19 -23.79 11.68
CA VAL A 233 -7.57 -22.47 12.17
C VAL A 233 -6.35 -21.77 12.73
N ILE A 234 -6.01 -20.63 12.16
CA ILE A 234 -4.89 -19.78 12.57
C ILE A 234 -5.46 -18.53 13.23
N LYS A 235 -4.97 -18.20 14.41
CA LYS A 235 -5.27 -16.92 15.07
C LYS A 235 -4.35 -15.83 14.54
N ASN A 236 -4.93 -14.69 14.23
CA ASN A 236 -4.20 -13.54 13.68
C ASN A 236 -4.68 -12.23 14.32
#